data_bea6273f40949c03dbf08fe20f4917c2
#
_entry.id   bea6273f40949c03dbf08fe20f4917c2
#
_cell.length_a   1.000
_cell.length_b   1.000
_cell.length_c   1.000
_cell.angle_alpha   90.00
_cell.angle_beta   90.00
_cell.angle_gamma   90.00
#
_symmetry.space_group_name_H-M   'P 1'
#
loop_
_entity.id
_entity.type
_entity.pdbx_description
1 polymer ?
#
loop_
_entity_poly.entity_id
_entity_poly.type
_entity_poly.pdbx_seq_one_letter_code
_entity_poly.pdbx_strand_id
1 'polypeptide(L)'
;MDKEALKKRIFAEGEKAKGGVNRFLEEEKQELSHEPERKVEQPQAILQKSEKSGLSFKARKARRCRFFKTAKEKTEAFIEKAAAHAEERGVRGLPERKFIALKKRKKVLHAFVIPCYGESSYLEACIQSLLKQKNPSPIYLCTATPNAFLKRISREYRLPLFVRNGGPSLARDWNFALEVGRKRAKLVTIAHQDDLYHEDYTKAVEHAYSLYPDASLIFTAVQDIDGMGQKLPNVAEKVKRILRLPYHFTHHTEKSLWKKLPLLFGNSISCPSCTYVTAHCRRLLFKNDYRFITDWDAFLHLAEKEGRFLYIKKALLSYRRHEEAETRKQMKNKNRLKEEKEQFRKLHGKFLGGLLAKVYSLSGKWA
;
A
#
# COMPACT_ATOMS: atom_id res chain seq x y z
N MET A 1 -28.48 -2.16 -33.68
CA MET A 1 -28.88 -1.48 -32.44
C MET A 1 -28.42 -0.05 -32.57
N ASP A 2 -29.37 0.88 -32.60
CA ASP A 2 -29.13 2.30 -32.88
C ASP A 2 -28.25 2.92 -31.77
N LYS A 3 -27.23 3.72 -32.19
CA LYS A 3 -26.30 4.39 -31.27
C LYS A 3 -27.02 5.36 -30.29
N GLU A 4 -28.13 5.88 -30.69
CA GLU A 4 -28.94 6.81 -29.88
C GLU A 4 -29.75 6.09 -28.80
N ALA A 5 -30.29 4.91 -29.12
CA ALA A 5 -30.92 4.02 -28.16
C ALA A 5 -29.94 3.51 -27.09
N LEU A 6 -28.70 3.23 -27.48
CA LEU A 6 -27.65 2.83 -26.56
C LEU A 6 -27.23 3.97 -25.61
N LYS A 7 -27.12 5.22 -26.13
CA LYS A 7 -26.83 6.40 -25.31
C LYS A 7 -27.92 6.68 -24.28
N LYS A 8 -29.18 6.63 -24.69
CA LYS A 8 -30.34 6.80 -23.78
C LYS A 8 -30.37 5.75 -22.69
N ARG A 9 -30.04 4.49 -23.02
CA ARG A 9 -29.98 3.39 -22.07
C ARG A 9 -28.83 3.54 -21.07
N ILE A 10 -27.63 3.94 -21.52
CA ILE A 10 -26.48 4.24 -20.66
C ILE A 10 -26.77 5.43 -19.72
N PHE A 11 -27.48 6.45 -20.22
CA PHE A 11 -27.85 7.61 -19.41
C PHE A 11 -28.88 7.25 -18.33
N ALA A 12 -29.88 6.44 -18.70
CA ALA A 12 -30.91 5.95 -17.77
C ALA A 12 -30.34 5.00 -16.70
N GLU A 13 -29.36 4.15 -17.06
CA GLU A 13 -28.65 3.30 -16.11
C GLU A 13 -27.70 4.10 -15.21
N GLY A 14 -27.10 5.17 -15.73
CA GLY A 14 -26.30 6.12 -14.95
C GLY A 14 -27.12 6.88 -13.90
N GLU A 15 -28.34 7.30 -14.24
CA GLU A 15 -29.27 7.95 -13.30
C GLU A 15 -29.78 6.97 -12.23
N LYS A 16 -30.08 5.72 -12.60
CA LYS A 16 -30.40 4.65 -11.63
C LYS A 16 -29.23 4.33 -10.70
N ALA A 17 -28.00 4.38 -11.21
CA ALA A 17 -26.80 4.19 -10.38
C ALA A 17 -26.60 5.35 -9.39
N LYS A 18 -26.89 6.61 -9.81
CA LYS A 18 -26.90 7.77 -8.90
C LYS A 18 -27.97 7.62 -7.81
N GLY A 19 -29.15 7.14 -8.13
CA GLY A 19 -30.20 6.84 -7.17
C GLY A 19 -29.77 5.77 -6.17
N GLY A 20 -29.08 4.72 -6.61
CA GLY A 20 -28.52 3.67 -5.76
C GLY A 20 -27.43 4.18 -4.83
N VAL A 21 -26.55 5.06 -5.31
CA VAL A 21 -25.50 5.68 -4.48
C VAL A 21 -26.12 6.62 -3.44
N ASN A 22 -27.14 7.41 -3.81
CA ASN A 22 -27.84 8.28 -2.87
C ASN A 22 -28.58 7.46 -1.80
N ARG A 23 -29.21 6.34 -2.17
CA ARG A 23 -29.88 5.46 -1.23
C ARG A 23 -28.89 4.80 -0.26
N PHE A 24 -27.73 4.36 -0.75
CA PHE A 24 -26.64 3.84 0.09
C PHE A 24 -26.13 4.88 1.07
N LEU A 25 -25.97 6.14 0.64
CA LEU A 25 -25.59 7.26 1.50
C LEU A 25 -26.63 7.59 2.56
N GLU A 26 -27.90 7.40 2.27
CA GLU A 26 -29.03 7.57 3.21
C GLU A 26 -29.09 6.39 4.19
N GLU A 27 -28.90 5.16 3.73
CA GLU A 27 -28.83 3.96 4.57
C GLU A 27 -27.61 4.00 5.52
N GLU A 28 -26.44 4.43 5.05
CA GLU A 28 -25.25 4.63 5.89
C GLU A 28 -25.46 5.73 6.94
N LYS A 29 -26.20 6.80 6.58
CA LYS A 29 -26.63 7.83 7.55
C LYS A 29 -27.61 7.28 8.60
N GLN A 30 -28.52 6.41 8.21
CA GLN A 30 -29.47 5.78 9.12
C GLN A 30 -28.79 4.75 10.02
N GLU A 31 -27.87 3.92 9.53
CA GLU A 31 -27.08 3.01 10.36
C GLU A 31 -26.20 3.76 11.37
N LEU A 32 -25.62 4.89 10.98
CA LEU A 32 -24.87 5.77 11.90
C LEU A 32 -25.77 6.45 12.94
N SER A 33 -27.07 6.58 12.66
CA SER A 33 -28.07 7.12 13.61
C SER A 33 -28.68 6.06 14.53
N HIS A 34 -28.52 4.77 14.21
CA HIS A 34 -29.05 3.62 14.96
C HIS A 34 -27.99 2.78 15.67
N GLU A 35 -26.71 3.18 15.69
CA GLU A 35 -25.82 2.65 16.71
C GLU A 35 -26.37 3.04 18.08
N PRO A 36 -26.65 2.06 18.98
CA PRO A 36 -27.01 2.40 20.35
C PRO A 36 -25.88 3.25 20.90
N GLU A 37 -26.22 4.44 21.39
CA GLU A 37 -25.31 5.36 22.03
C GLU A 37 -24.38 4.59 22.98
N ARG A 38 -23.24 4.13 22.51
CA ARG A 38 -22.08 4.00 23.36
C ARG A 38 -21.82 5.40 23.82
N LYS A 39 -22.24 5.68 25.05
CA LYS A 39 -22.00 6.92 25.76
C LYS A 39 -20.57 7.34 25.43
N VAL A 40 -20.41 8.18 24.41
CA VAL A 40 -19.19 8.92 24.18
C VAL A 40 -19.16 9.85 25.37
N GLU A 41 -18.38 9.48 26.39
CA GLU A 41 -18.16 10.36 27.54
C GLU A 41 -17.74 11.70 26.97
N GLN A 42 -18.56 12.70 27.22
CA GLN A 42 -18.27 14.05 26.73
C GLN A 42 -16.84 14.44 27.16
N PRO A 43 -16.13 15.24 26.37
CA PRO A 43 -14.76 15.65 26.70
C PRO A 43 -14.60 16.20 28.12
N GLN A 44 -15.67 16.82 28.66
CA GLN A 44 -15.73 17.29 30.04
C GLN A 44 -15.75 16.14 31.07
N ALA A 45 -16.41 15.00 30.78
CA ALA A 45 -16.42 13.85 31.69
C ALA A 45 -15.05 13.12 31.70
N ILE A 46 -14.31 13.13 30.58
CA ILE A 46 -12.93 12.62 30.51
C ILE A 46 -11.98 13.53 31.29
N LEU A 47 -12.17 14.83 31.24
CA LEU A 47 -11.43 15.81 32.05
C LEU A 47 -11.70 15.62 33.56
N GLN A 48 -12.96 15.48 33.98
CA GLN A 48 -13.32 15.24 35.38
C GLN A 48 -12.82 13.89 35.92
N LYS A 49 -12.84 12.80 35.09
CA LYS A 49 -12.20 11.52 35.48
C LYS A 49 -10.67 11.62 35.55
N SER A 50 -10.05 12.49 34.76
CA SER A 50 -8.61 12.73 34.80
C SER A 50 -8.20 13.56 36.04
N GLU A 51 -9.06 14.44 36.51
CA GLU A 51 -8.87 15.22 37.74
C GLU A 51 -9.02 14.37 39.00
N LYS A 52 -9.95 13.41 39.02
CA LYS A 52 -10.10 12.45 40.12
C LYS A 52 -8.93 11.48 40.27
N SER A 53 -8.06 11.31 39.25
CA SER A 53 -6.86 10.46 39.35
C SER A 53 -5.62 11.18 39.92
N GLY A 54 -5.71 12.44 40.27
CA GLY A 54 -4.71 13.21 41.05
C GLY A 54 -3.30 13.31 40.45
N LEU A 55 -3.09 12.85 39.21
CA LEU A 55 -1.77 12.82 38.58
C LEU A 55 -1.67 13.85 37.46
N SER A 56 -0.91 14.95 37.70
CA SER A 56 -0.61 15.94 36.68
C SER A 56 0.15 15.35 35.48
N PHE A 57 0.07 16.01 34.32
CA PHE A 57 0.80 15.60 33.11
C PHE A 57 2.31 15.40 33.37
N LYS A 58 2.91 16.23 34.25
CA LYS A 58 4.31 16.11 34.72
C LYS A 58 4.52 14.77 35.47
N ALA A 59 3.58 14.36 36.33
CA ALA A 59 3.66 13.12 37.09
C ALA A 59 3.53 11.88 36.18
N ARG A 60 2.68 11.93 35.12
CA ARG A 60 2.58 10.85 34.11
C ARG A 60 3.87 10.72 33.29
N LYS A 61 4.47 11.84 32.89
CA LYS A 61 5.76 11.85 32.19
C LYS A 61 6.87 11.30 33.08
N ALA A 62 6.92 11.70 34.35
CA ALA A 62 7.89 11.20 35.35
C ALA A 62 7.70 9.69 35.61
N ARG A 63 6.45 9.19 35.70
CA ARG A 63 6.14 7.77 35.89
C ARG A 63 6.56 6.94 34.68
N ARG A 64 6.36 7.46 33.47
CA ARG A 64 6.82 6.82 32.23
C ARG A 64 8.34 6.79 32.12
N CYS A 65 9.03 7.89 32.47
CA CYS A 65 10.48 7.92 32.52
C CYS A 65 11.03 6.96 33.58
N ARG A 66 10.41 6.87 34.76
CA ARG A 66 10.79 5.94 35.83
C ARG A 66 10.63 4.48 35.38
N PHE A 67 9.51 4.16 34.72
CA PHE A 67 9.29 2.81 34.16
C PHE A 67 10.36 2.39 33.15
N PHE A 68 10.75 3.31 32.24
CA PHE A 68 11.82 3.05 31.28
C PHE A 68 13.19 2.93 31.93
N LYS A 69 13.46 3.72 32.98
CA LYS A 69 14.71 3.62 33.77
C LYS A 69 14.80 2.27 34.49
N THR A 70 13.74 1.85 35.16
CA THR A 70 13.67 0.55 35.86
C THR A 70 13.75 -0.65 34.88
N ALA A 71 13.16 -0.55 33.68
CA ALA A 71 13.29 -1.57 32.66
C ALA A 71 14.72 -1.68 32.13
N LYS A 72 15.42 -0.54 31.96
CA LYS A 72 16.82 -0.50 31.56
C LYS A 72 17.71 -1.14 32.62
N GLU A 73 17.55 -0.75 33.90
CA GLU A 73 18.29 -1.29 35.04
C GLU A 73 18.10 -2.81 35.22
N LYS A 74 16.87 -3.33 35.02
CA LYS A 74 16.60 -4.78 35.04
C LYS A 74 17.26 -5.52 33.88
N THR A 75 17.34 -4.89 32.70
CA THR A 75 18.00 -5.47 31.55
C THR A 75 19.51 -5.51 31.73
N GLU A 76 20.11 -4.47 32.31
CA GLU A 76 21.53 -4.39 32.65
C GLU A 76 21.90 -5.44 33.72
N ALA A 77 21.12 -5.58 34.79
CA ALA A 77 21.31 -6.62 35.82
C ALA A 77 21.14 -8.04 35.29
N PHE A 78 20.24 -8.25 34.32
CA PHE A 78 20.13 -9.57 33.65
C PHE A 78 21.35 -9.88 32.79
N ILE A 79 21.91 -8.89 32.09
CA ILE A 79 23.13 -9.06 31.28
C ILE A 79 24.34 -9.31 32.16
N GLU A 80 24.49 -8.62 33.31
CA GLU A 80 25.56 -8.88 34.28
C GLU A 80 25.49 -10.28 34.88
N LYS A 81 24.27 -10.73 35.27
CA LYS A 81 24.06 -12.10 35.76
C LYS A 81 24.40 -13.15 34.70
N ALA A 82 24.04 -12.92 33.43
CA ALA A 82 24.34 -13.81 32.34
C ALA A 82 25.84 -13.86 32.02
N ALA A 83 26.55 -12.73 32.17
CA ALA A 83 27.99 -12.65 32.01
C ALA A 83 28.75 -13.39 33.13
N ALA A 84 28.35 -13.20 34.39
CA ALA A 84 28.92 -13.92 35.54
C ALA A 84 28.73 -15.45 35.42
N HIS A 85 27.56 -15.89 34.91
CA HIS A 85 27.28 -17.33 34.70
C HIS A 85 28.08 -17.93 33.53
N ALA A 86 28.49 -17.09 32.55
CA ALA A 86 29.36 -17.51 31.45
C ALA A 86 30.85 -17.66 31.90
N GLU A 87 31.31 -16.79 32.81
CA GLU A 87 32.63 -16.88 33.41
C GLU A 87 32.79 -18.12 34.29
N GLU A 88 31.80 -18.48 35.12
CA GLU A 88 31.79 -19.70 35.93
C GLU A 88 31.88 -20.99 35.09
N ARG A 89 31.44 -20.98 33.84
CA ARG A 89 31.48 -22.14 32.93
C ARG A 89 32.71 -22.23 32.05
N GLY A 90 33.73 -21.42 32.28
CA GLY A 90 35.02 -21.55 31.60
C GLY A 90 35.01 -21.33 30.09
N VAL A 91 34.02 -20.59 29.55
CA VAL A 91 33.97 -20.23 28.14
C VAL A 91 34.94 -19.07 27.88
N ARG A 92 36.22 -19.41 27.66
CA ARG A 92 37.22 -18.42 27.21
C ARG A 92 36.93 -18.05 25.75
N GLY A 93 36.78 -16.74 25.51
CA GLY A 93 37.01 -16.18 24.18
C GLY A 93 35.76 -15.92 23.35
N LEU A 94 34.74 -15.23 23.89
CA LEU A 94 33.86 -14.45 23.02
C LEU A 94 34.52 -13.05 22.85
N PRO A 95 34.78 -12.59 21.60
CA PRO A 95 35.29 -11.25 21.38
C PRO A 95 34.28 -10.25 21.95
N GLU A 96 34.76 -9.25 22.70
CA GLU A 96 33.98 -8.09 23.12
C GLU A 96 33.26 -7.51 21.91
N ARG A 97 32.04 -7.96 21.69
CA ARG A 97 31.12 -7.24 20.78
C ARG A 97 30.79 -5.95 21.52
N LYS A 98 31.55 -4.90 21.24
CA LYS A 98 31.11 -3.54 21.53
C LYS A 98 29.65 -3.44 21.09
N PHE A 99 28.74 -3.39 22.05
CA PHE A 99 27.35 -3.03 21.81
C PHE A 99 27.37 -1.58 21.35
N ILE A 100 27.63 -1.36 20.06
CA ILE A 100 27.39 -0.10 19.40
C ILE A 100 25.87 0.09 19.53
N ALA A 101 25.45 0.96 20.44
CA ALA A 101 24.08 1.39 20.53
C ALA A 101 23.68 1.76 19.10
N LEU A 102 22.79 0.97 18.49
CA LEU A 102 22.30 1.19 17.14
C LEU A 102 21.59 2.56 17.15
N LYS A 103 22.37 3.63 16.88
CA LYS A 103 21.80 4.95 16.58
C LYS A 103 20.71 4.67 15.56
N LYS A 104 19.43 4.93 15.91
CA LYS A 104 18.31 4.80 14.99
C LYS A 104 18.70 5.55 13.71
N ARG A 105 19.10 4.82 12.68
CA ARG A 105 19.48 5.44 11.40
C ARG A 105 18.30 6.31 10.96
N LYS A 106 18.58 7.58 10.71
CA LYS A 106 17.57 8.53 10.21
C LYS A 106 17.00 7.96 8.91
N LYS A 107 15.68 7.77 8.85
CA LYS A 107 15.04 7.28 7.64
C LYS A 107 15.24 8.28 6.51
N VAL A 108 15.53 7.77 5.32
CA VAL A 108 15.48 8.59 4.09
C VAL A 108 14.05 8.99 3.77
N LEU A 109 13.87 9.98 2.90
CA LEU A 109 12.52 10.43 2.55
C LEU A 109 11.79 9.36 1.74
N HIS A 110 12.37 8.87 0.65
CA HIS A 110 11.78 7.89 -0.25
C HIS A 110 12.72 6.69 -0.48
N ALA A 111 12.16 5.52 -0.77
CA ALA A 111 12.89 4.34 -1.23
C ALA A 111 12.02 3.48 -2.15
N PHE A 112 12.66 2.84 -3.12
CA PHE A 112 12.07 1.77 -3.92
C PHE A 112 12.37 0.41 -3.32
N VAL A 113 11.39 -0.49 -3.34
CA VAL A 113 11.58 -1.89 -2.99
C VAL A 113 10.97 -2.75 -4.09
N ILE A 114 11.77 -3.62 -4.68
CA ILE A 114 11.38 -4.49 -5.79
C ILE A 114 11.15 -5.91 -5.25
N PRO A 115 9.89 -6.39 -5.15
CA PRO A 115 9.63 -7.80 -4.91
C PRO A 115 9.96 -8.59 -6.18
N CYS A 116 11.02 -9.41 -6.10
CA CYS A 116 11.54 -10.19 -7.22
C CYS A 116 11.03 -11.64 -7.13
N TYR A 117 10.59 -12.17 -8.26
CA TYR A 117 10.17 -13.56 -8.41
C TYR A 117 10.76 -14.16 -9.69
N GLY A 118 11.38 -15.33 -9.55
CA GLY A 118 11.99 -16.01 -10.69
C GLY A 118 13.14 -15.24 -11.35
N GLU A 119 13.29 -15.39 -12.65
CA GLU A 119 14.31 -14.75 -13.49
C GLU A 119 13.63 -13.87 -14.54
N SER A 120 13.15 -12.70 -14.09
CA SER A 120 12.48 -11.76 -14.98
C SER A 120 13.48 -11.08 -15.91
N SER A 121 13.27 -11.21 -17.21
CA SER A 121 14.05 -10.51 -18.24
C SER A 121 13.88 -8.98 -18.20
N TYR A 122 12.87 -8.49 -17.47
CA TYR A 122 12.57 -7.06 -17.36
C TYR A 122 13.21 -6.40 -16.12
N LEU A 123 13.73 -7.19 -15.15
CA LEU A 123 14.23 -6.67 -13.89
C LEU A 123 15.36 -5.65 -14.07
N GLU A 124 16.30 -5.90 -14.98
CA GLU A 124 17.40 -4.98 -15.24
C GLU A 124 16.90 -3.63 -15.81
N ALA A 125 15.95 -3.68 -16.75
CA ALA A 125 15.34 -2.45 -17.30
C ALA A 125 14.58 -1.67 -16.22
N CYS A 126 13.88 -2.35 -15.31
CA CYS A 126 13.24 -1.74 -14.15
C CYS A 126 14.29 -1.03 -13.29
N ILE A 127 15.35 -1.72 -12.84
CA ILE A 127 16.42 -1.15 -12.01
C ILE A 127 17.05 0.08 -12.69
N GLN A 128 17.37 -0.01 -13.98
CA GLN A 128 17.94 1.11 -14.73
C GLN A 128 17.00 2.32 -14.75
N SER A 129 15.69 2.12 -14.87
CA SER A 129 14.71 3.20 -14.81
C SER A 129 14.65 3.88 -13.42
N LEU A 130 14.85 3.10 -12.35
CA LEU A 130 14.91 3.61 -10.99
C LEU A 130 16.22 4.35 -10.68
N LEU A 131 17.34 3.92 -11.27
CA LEU A 131 18.63 4.60 -11.14
C LEU A 131 18.67 5.95 -11.86
N LYS A 132 17.83 6.16 -12.87
CA LYS A 132 17.71 7.42 -13.64
C LYS A 132 16.81 8.47 -12.97
N GLN A 133 16.33 8.25 -11.75
CA GLN A 133 15.46 9.21 -11.07
C GLN A 133 16.19 10.54 -10.84
N LYS A 134 15.55 11.67 -11.17
CA LYS A 134 16.07 13.04 -10.91
C LYS A 134 16.32 13.31 -9.43
N ASN A 135 15.46 12.75 -8.55
CA ASN A 135 15.72 12.69 -7.13
C ASN A 135 16.12 11.24 -6.78
N PRO A 136 17.42 10.93 -6.65
CA PRO A 136 17.89 9.58 -6.40
C PRO A 136 17.33 9.02 -5.09
N SER A 137 16.89 7.78 -5.12
CA SER A 137 16.34 7.08 -3.97
C SER A 137 16.98 5.69 -3.83
N PRO A 138 17.23 5.21 -2.62
CA PRO A 138 17.72 3.85 -2.40
C PRO A 138 16.78 2.81 -3.00
N ILE A 139 17.37 1.77 -3.60
CA ILE A 139 16.66 0.63 -4.20
C ILE A 139 17.03 -0.62 -3.40
N TYR A 140 16.01 -1.42 -3.07
CA TYR A 140 16.16 -2.68 -2.34
C TYR A 140 15.47 -3.80 -3.12
N LEU A 141 16.13 -4.94 -3.22
CA LEU A 141 15.56 -6.17 -3.78
C LEU A 141 15.01 -7.03 -2.66
N CYS A 142 13.83 -7.63 -2.86
CA CYS A 142 13.21 -8.57 -1.94
C CYS A 142 12.76 -9.82 -2.67
N THR A 143 12.93 -11.00 -2.07
CA THR A 143 12.47 -12.26 -2.68
C THR A 143 12.14 -13.32 -1.63
N ALA A 144 11.23 -14.24 -1.97
CA ALA A 144 11.03 -15.51 -1.28
C ALA A 144 11.67 -16.69 -2.03
N THR A 145 12.16 -16.45 -3.25
CA THR A 145 12.75 -17.48 -4.15
C THR A 145 14.14 -17.05 -4.61
N PRO A 146 15.13 -17.00 -3.69
CA PRO A 146 16.48 -16.58 -4.05
C PRO A 146 17.10 -17.57 -5.04
N ASN A 147 17.71 -17.03 -6.11
CA ASN A 147 18.37 -17.80 -7.15
C ASN A 147 19.70 -17.15 -7.55
N ALA A 148 20.45 -17.79 -8.47
CA ALA A 148 21.74 -17.31 -8.94
C ALA A 148 21.63 -15.98 -9.72
N PHE A 149 20.55 -15.82 -10.52
CA PHE A 149 20.27 -14.62 -11.28
C PHE A 149 20.09 -13.39 -10.34
N LEU A 150 19.25 -13.50 -9.33
CA LEU A 150 19.02 -12.39 -8.38
C LEU A 150 20.28 -12.04 -7.58
N LYS A 151 21.10 -13.05 -7.22
CA LYS A 151 22.39 -12.82 -6.57
C LYS A 151 23.38 -12.11 -7.50
N ARG A 152 23.38 -12.44 -8.79
CA ARG A 152 24.19 -11.74 -9.81
C ARG A 152 23.75 -10.29 -9.92
N ILE A 153 22.47 -10.02 -10.15
CA ILE A 153 21.90 -8.67 -10.24
C ILE A 153 22.22 -7.83 -8.99
N SER A 154 22.01 -8.41 -7.80
CA SER A 154 22.32 -7.72 -6.54
C SER A 154 23.77 -7.27 -6.44
N ARG A 155 24.75 -8.09 -6.90
CA ARG A 155 26.17 -7.74 -6.90
C ARG A 155 26.50 -6.71 -7.97
N GLU A 156 26.03 -6.92 -9.19
CA GLU A 156 26.30 -6.07 -10.37
C GLU A 156 25.83 -4.64 -10.13
N TYR A 157 24.58 -4.49 -9.66
CA TYR A 157 24.00 -3.16 -9.38
C TYR A 157 24.29 -2.68 -7.95
N ARG A 158 25.02 -3.45 -7.13
CA ARG A 158 25.33 -3.16 -5.71
C ARG A 158 24.07 -2.86 -4.87
N LEU A 159 22.98 -3.58 -5.14
CA LEU A 159 21.69 -3.42 -4.46
C LEU A 159 21.54 -4.47 -3.36
N PRO A 160 21.14 -4.07 -2.13
CA PRO A 160 20.88 -5.04 -1.06
C PRO A 160 19.72 -5.97 -1.45
N LEU A 161 19.95 -7.29 -1.31
CA LEU A 161 18.94 -8.34 -1.51
C LEU A 161 18.48 -8.89 -0.16
N PHE A 162 17.17 -8.76 0.10
CA PHE A 162 16.52 -9.28 1.30
C PHE A 162 15.74 -10.55 0.96
N VAL A 163 15.97 -11.61 1.72
CA VAL A 163 15.32 -12.90 1.52
C VAL A 163 14.28 -13.11 2.62
N ARG A 164 13.05 -13.47 2.23
CA ARG A 164 11.97 -13.85 3.13
C ARG A 164 11.89 -15.38 3.23
N ASN A 165 11.64 -15.88 4.42
CA ASN A 165 11.35 -17.30 4.64
C ASN A 165 9.94 -17.67 4.16
N GLY A 166 9.78 -18.94 3.78
CA GLY A 166 8.52 -19.52 3.29
C GLY A 166 8.31 -19.34 1.79
N GLY A 167 7.38 -20.12 1.22
CA GLY A 167 7.13 -20.16 -0.22
C GLY A 167 6.58 -18.83 -0.80
N PRO A 168 6.62 -18.65 -2.14
CA PRO A 168 6.19 -17.43 -2.80
C PRO A 168 4.70 -17.15 -2.58
N SER A 169 4.37 -15.88 -2.43
CA SER A 169 2.98 -15.40 -2.31
C SER A 169 2.94 -13.91 -2.56
N LEU A 170 2.12 -13.46 -3.49
CA LEU A 170 2.00 -12.07 -3.88
C LEU A 170 1.83 -11.14 -2.66
N ALA A 171 0.82 -11.40 -1.83
CA ALA A 171 0.54 -10.57 -0.65
C ALA A 171 1.67 -10.59 0.38
N ARG A 172 2.26 -11.77 0.66
CA ARG A 172 3.37 -11.88 1.60
C ARG A 172 4.64 -11.20 1.09
N ASP A 173 4.90 -11.29 -0.21
CA ASP A 173 6.06 -10.66 -0.83
C ASP A 173 5.93 -9.13 -0.84
N TRP A 174 4.74 -8.59 -1.14
CA TRP A 174 4.46 -7.15 -1.04
C TRP A 174 4.50 -6.62 0.40
N ASN A 175 3.95 -7.37 1.37
CA ASN A 175 4.07 -7.01 2.79
C ASN A 175 5.52 -7.02 3.26
N PHE A 176 6.33 -7.97 2.79
CA PHE A 176 7.75 -8.04 3.11
C PHE A 176 8.52 -6.87 2.49
N ALA A 177 8.24 -6.53 1.22
CA ALA A 177 8.81 -5.37 0.56
C ALA A 177 8.47 -4.07 1.33
N LEU A 178 7.20 -3.91 1.72
CA LEU A 178 6.76 -2.76 2.52
C LEU A 178 7.47 -2.70 3.88
N GLU A 179 7.67 -3.85 4.55
CA GLU A 179 8.38 -3.93 5.83
C GLU A 179 9.87 -3.59 5.70
N VAL A 180 10.53 -4.06 4.63
CA VAL A 180 11.93 -3.69 4.32
C VAL A 180 12.07 -2.19 4.11
N GLY A 181 11.17 -1.60 3.33
CA GLY A 181 11.15 -0.17 3.06
C GLY A 181 10.81 0.66 4.31
N ARG A 182 9.79 0.26 5.06
CA ARG A 182 9.31 0.94 6.26
C ARG A 182 10.38 1.14 7.34
N LYS A 183 11.31 0.22 7.45
CA LYS A 183 12.45 0.34 8.37
C LYS A 183 13.45 1.41 7.93
N ARG A 184 13.44 1.83 6.66
CA ARG A 184 14.48 2.63 6.02
C ARG A 184 14.02 3.99 5.50
N ALA A 185 12.75 4.10 5.08
CA ALA A 185 12.20 5.29 4.44
C ALA A 185 10.87 5.72 5.05
N LYS A 186 10.49 6.98 4.85
CA LYS A 186 9.16 7.51 5.19
C LYS A 186 8.15 7.14 4.11
N LEU A 187 8.57 7.19 2.84
CA LEU A 187 7.80 6.90 1.64
C LEU A 187 8.39 5.65 0.99
N VAL A 188 7.54 4.68 0.64
CA VAL A 188 7.98 3.42 0.01
C VAL A 188 7.16 3.15 -1.22
N THR A 189 7.83 3.06 -2.36
CA THR A 189 7.25 2.54 -3.60
C THR A 189 7.59 1.06 -3.71
N ILE A 190 6.55 0.20 -3.78
CA ILE A 190 6.72 -1.21 -4.15
C ILE A 190 6.81 -1.24 -5.68
N ALA A 191 8.02 -1.25 -6.19
CA ALA A 191 8.26 -1.24 -7.64
C ALA A 191 8.13 -2.66 -8.19
N HIS A 192 7.24 -2.85 -9.19
CA HIS A 192 7.13 -4.15 -9.83
C HIS A 192 8.29 -4.37 -10.79
N GLN A 193 8.85 -5.58 -10.79
CA GLN A 193 10.06 -5.93 -11.53
C GLN A 193 9.93 -5.81 -13.05
N ASP A 194 8.69 -5.71 -13.56
CA ASP A 194 8.38 -5.72 -14.99
C ASP A 194 8.14 -4.31 -15.55
N ASP A 195 7.98 -3.31 -14.69
CA ASP A 195 7.56 -1.96 -15.04
C ASP A 195 8.72 -0.98 -15.15
N LEU A 196 8.48 0.16 -15.83
CA LEU A 196 9.45 1.24 -15.96
C LEU A 196 8.94 2.52 -15.31
N TYR A 197 9.81 3.20 -14.57
CA TYR A 197 9.52 4.46 -13.89
C TYR A 197 10.11 5.65 -14.64
N HIS A 198 9.27 6.67 -14.87
CA HIS A 198 9.74 7.92 -15.46
C HIS A 198 10.71 8.63 -14.50
N GLU A 199 11.73 9.28 -15.03
CA GLU A 199 12.77 9.96 -14.23
C GLU A 199 12.26 11.01 -13.24
N ASP A 200 11.08 11.58 -13.47
CA ASP A 200 10.40 12.54 -12.57
C ASP A 200 9.59 11.87 -11.45
N TYR A 201 9.50 10.54 -11.38
CA TYR A 201 8.58 9.86 -10.45
C TYR A 201 8.86 10.24 -9.01
N THR A 202 10.10 10.05 -8.54
CA THR A 202 10.47 10.36 -7.15
C THR A 202 10.28 11.84 -6.83
N LYS A 203 10.72 12.74 -7.74
CA LYS A 203 10.53 14.19 -7.58
C LYS A 203 9.07 14.57 -7.40
N ALA A 204 8.17 14.01 -8.22
CA ALA A 204 6.74 14.30 -8.14
C ALA A 204 6.10 13.76 -6.87
N VAL A 205 6.47 12.55 -6.43
CA VAL A 205 5.99 11.94 -5.19
C VAL A 205 6.44 12.72 -3.96
N GLU A 206 7.71 13.10 -3.88
CA GLU A 206 8.26 13.88 -2.77
C GLU A 206 7.64 15.28 -2.72
N HIS A 207 7.43 15.91 -3.88
CA HIS A 207 6.73 17.19 -3.96
C HIS A 207 5.28 17.09 -3.48
N ALA A 208 4.52 16.07 -3.94
CA ALA A 208 3.16 15.85 -3.47
C ALA A 208 3.10 15.65 -1.93
N TYR A 209 4.04 14.88 -1.38
CA TYR A 209 4.15 14.67 0.07
C TYR A 209 4.54 15.95 0.82
N SER A 210 5.37 16.81 0.25
CA SER A 210 5.73 18.10 0.89
C SER A 210 4.55 19.05 1.01
N LEU A 211 3.63 19.02 0.05
CA LEU A 211 2.38 19.80 0.06
C LEU A 211 1.32 19.21 1.01
N TYR A 212 1.28 17.90 1.16
CA TYR A 212 0.29 17.18 1.97
C TYR A 212 0.99 16.10 2.82
N PRO A 213 1.64 16.48 3.93
CA PRO A 213 2.35 15.53 4.79
C PRO A 213 1.45 14.52 5.51
N ASP A 214 0.14 14.75 5.52
CA ASP A 214 -0.91 13.86 6.01
C ASP A 214 -1.28 12.75 5.01
N ALA A 215 -0.61 12.66 3.84
CA ALA A 215 -0.87 11.62 2.88
C ALA A 215 -0.66 10.21 3.47
N SER A 216 -1.52 9.26 3.09
CA SER A 216 -1.35 7.82 3.37
C SER A 216 -0.97 7.04 2.11
N LEU A 217 -1.43 7.48 0.95
CA LEU A 217 -1.13 6.90 -0.35
C LEU A 217 -0.92 8.00 -1.39
N ILE A 218 0.14 7.88 -2.19
CA ILE A 218 0.42 8.74 -3.34
C ILE A 218 0.54 7.83 -4.56
N PHE A 219 -0.15 8.15 -5.65
CA PHE A 219 -0.10 7.33 -6.86
C PHE A 219 -0.21 8.18 -8.13
N THR A 220 0.27 7.62 -9.24
CA THR A 220 0.33 8.35 -10.52
C THR A 220 -0.60 7.74 -11.55
N ALA A 221 -0.86 8.49 -12.63
CA ALA A 221 -1.38 7.89 -13.85
C ALA A 221 -0.34 6.93 -14.44
N VAL A 222 -0.78 6.02 -15.31
CA VAL A 222 0.06 5.01 -15.94
C VAL A 222 -0.08 5.04 -17.47
N GLN A 223 0.98 4.62 -18.15
CA GLN A 223 0.98 4.35 -19.58
C GLN A 223 1.25 2.86 -19.78
N ASP A 224 0.36 2.16 -20.50
CA ASP A 224 0.63 0.76 -20.84
C ASP A 224 1.70 0.68 -21.94
N ILE A 225 2.59 -0.30 -21.79
CA ILE A 225 3.60 -0.68 -22.78
C ILE A 225 3.55 -2.19 -23.04
N ASP A 226 4.00 -2.62 -24.19
CA ASP A 226 4.18 -4.04 -24.54
C ASP A 226 5.47 -4.63 -23.95
N GLY A 227 5.75 -5.91 -24.26
CA GLY A 227 7.00 -6.59 -23.87
C GLY A 227 8.25 -5.89 -24.36
N MET A 228 8.20 -5.20 -25.50
CA MET A 228 9.32 -4.46 -26.09
C MET A 228 9.43 -3.01 -25.59
N GLY A 229 8.50 -2.55 -24.77
CA GLY A 229 8.49 -1.18 -24.23
C GLY A 229 7.77 -0.17 -25.12
N GLN A 230 7.08 -0.60 -26.18
CA GLN A 230 6.32 0.28 -27.04
C GLN A 230 4.97 0.65 -26.39
N LYS A 231 4.54 1.89 -26.58
CA LYS A 231 3.27 2.37 -25.99
C LYS A 231 2.08 1.65 -26.61
N LEU A 232 1.20 1.17 -25.74
CA LEU A 232 -0.07 0.57 -26.14
C LEU A 232 -1.22 1.56 -25.98
N PRO A 233 -2.29 1.45 -26.79
CA PRO A 233 -3.56 2.13 -26.54
C PRO A 233 -4.10 1.73 -25.18
N ASN A 234 -4.38 2.71 -24.31
CA ASN A 234 -4.80 2.44 -22.95
C ASN A 234 -6.29 2.76 -22.74
N VAL A 235 -7.18 1.90 -23.23
CA VAL A 235 -8.63 2.04 -23.06
C VAL A 235 -9.03 1.86 -21.59
N ALA A 236 -8.43 0.90 -20.90
CA ALA A 236 -8.70 0.66 -19.48
C ALA A 236 -8.29 1.87 -18.62
N GLU A 237 -7.19 2.54 -18.95
CA GLU A 237 -6.75 3.74 -18.25
C GLU A 237 -7.70 4.94 -18.48
N LYS A 238 -8.33 5.04 -19.66
CA LYS A 238 -9.37 6.07 -19.91
C LYS A 238 -10.54 5.88 -18.95
N VAL A 239 -11.02 4.65 -18.75
CA VAL A 239 -12.08 4.33 -17.79
C VAL A 239 -11.63 4.62 -16.36
N LYS A 240 -10.43 4.15 -15.97
CA LYS A 240 -9.86 4.43 -14.64
C LYS A 240 -9.71 5.93 -14.38
N ARG A 241 -9.40 6.74 -15.40
CA ARG A 241 -9.29 8.19 -15.28
C ARG A 241 -10.63 8.82 -14.91
N ILE A 242 -11.74 8.34 -15.48
CA ILE A 242 -13.10 8.78 -15.12
C ILE A 242 -13.40 8.40 -13.67
N LEU A 243 -13.13 7.16 -13.27
CA LEU A 243 -13.33 6.70 -11.89
C LEU A 243 -12.52 7.53 -10.89
N ARG A 244 -11.32 8.01 -11.28
CA ARG A 244 -10.44 8.82 -10.42
C ARG A 244 -10.80 10.31 -10.34
N LEU A 245 -11.86 10.77 -11.01
CA LEU A 245 -12.29 12.18 -10.93
C LEU A 245 -12.40 12.69 -9.47
N PRO A 246 -12.95 11.93 -8.50
CA PRO A 246 -13.01 12.39 -7.11
C PRO A 246 -11.62 12.70 -6.50
N TYR A 247 -10.57 12.01 -6.91
CA TYR A 247 -9.21 12.29 -6.43
C TYR A 247 -8.60 13.60 -6.93
N HIS A 248 -9.26 14.27 -7.89
CA HIS A 248 -8.84 15.62 -8.31
C HIS A 248 -9.17 16.68 -7.25
N PHE A 249 -10.10 16.38 -6.34
CA PHE A 249 -10.49 17.25 -5.24
C PHE A 249 -9.67 16.90 -3.99
N THR A 250 -8.36 17.17 -4.06
CA THR A 250 -7.37 16.75 -3.07
C THR A 250 -7.74 17.15 -1.63
N HIS A 251 -8.41 18.30 -1.44
CA HIS A 251 -8.85 18.75 -0.11
C HIS A 251 -9.87 17.80 0.56
N HIS A 252 -10.60 17.00 -0.21
CA HIS A 252 -11.60 16.07 0.33
C HIS A 252 -11.07 14.65 0.52
N THR A 253 -9.91 14.29 -0.08
CA THR A 253 -9.38 12.92 -0.06
C THR A 253 -8.77 12.50 1.29
N GLU A 254 -8.87 13.31 2.33
CA GLU A 254 -8.65 12.91 3.72
C GLU A 254 -9.82 12.10 4.29
N LYS A 255 -11.06 12.36 3.79
CA LYS A 255 -12.28 11.71 4.23
C LYS A 255 -12.41 10.32 3.58
N SER A 256 -12.79 9.32 4.36
CA SER A 256 -12.92 7.92 3.92
C SER A 256 -13.81 7.79 2.68
N LEU A 257 -14.96 8.45 2.65
CA LEU A 257 -15.89 8.42 1.52
C LEU A 257 -15.22 8.83 0.21
N TRP A 258 -14.51 9.95 0.18
CA TRP A 258 -13.84 10.44 -1.03
C TRP A 258 -12.72 9.51 -1.49
N LYS A 259 -12.05 8.83 -0.57
CA LYS A 259 -11.05 7.80 -0.88
C LYS A 259 -11.67 6.54 -1.45
N LYS A 260 -12.82 6.11 -0.92
CA LYS A 260 -13.53 4.90 -1.35
C LYS A 260 -14.25 5.09 -2.68
N LEU A 261 -14.87 6.24 -2.92
CA LEU A 261 -15.74 6.48 -4.07
C LEU A 261 -15.17 6.01 -5.41
N PRO A 262 -13.89 6.32 -5.78
CA PRO A 262 -13.28 5.80 -6.99
C PRO A 262 -13.06 4.28 -7.02
N LEU A 263 -13.09 3.63 -5.86
CA LEU A 263 -12.86 2.19 -5.70
C LEU A 263 -14.16 1.38 -5.65
N LEU A 264 -15.32 2.02 -5.49
CA LEU A 264 -16.61 1.32 -5.43
C LEU A 264 -16.98 0.68 -6.78
N PHE A 265 -16.56 1.27 -7.89
CA PHE A 265 -16.92 0.82 -9.24
C PHE A 265 -15.78 0.07 -9.94
N GLY A 266 -14.76 -0.31 -9.21
CA GLY A 266 -13.62 -1.07 -9.70
C GLY A 266 -12.28 -0.56 -9.17
N ASN A 267 -11.22 -1.35 -9.36
CA ASN A 267 -9.89 -0.92 -8.97
C ASN A 267 -9.37 0.18 -9.90
N SER A 268 -9.55 1.42 -9.51
CA SER A 268 -9.11 2.59 -10.29
C SER A 268 -7.63 2.92 -10.11
N ILE A 269 -6.97 2.34 -9.11
CA ILE A 269 -5.56 2.59 -8.76
C ILE A 269 -4.70 1.46 -9.30
N SER A 270 -3.57 1.77 -9.92
CA SER A 270 -2.61 0.78 -10.38
C SER A 270 -1.53 0.57 -9.31
N CYS A 271 -1.44 -0.65 -8.78
CA CYS A 271 -0.57 -0.98 -7.65
C CYS A 271 0.89 -0.53 -7.82
N PRO A 272 1.57 -0.79 -8.95
CA PRO A 272 2.97 -0.39 -9.11
C PRO A 272 3.18 1.13 -9.16
N SER A 273 2.10 1.93 -9.39
CA SER A 273 2.20 3.38 -9.36
C SER A 273 2.14 3.98 -7.95
N CYS A 274 2.00 3.14 -6.93
CA CYS A 274 1.72 3.56 -5.56
C CYS A 274 2.98 3.76 -4.73
N THR A 275 3.04 4.89 -4.04
CA THR A 275 3.96 5.14 -2.92
C THR A 275 3.17 5.18 -1.63
N TYR A 276 3.56 4.34 -0.69
CA TYR A 276 2.94 4.20 0.61
C TYR A 276 3.64 5.07 1.64
N VAL A 277 2.88 5.86 2.39
CA VAL A 277 3.41 6.62 3.54
C VAL A 277 3.46 5.69 4.74
N THR A 278 4.66 5.33 5.16
CA THR A 278 4.90 4.22 6.11
C THR A 278 4.33 4.44 7.51
N ALA A 279 4.04 5.68 7.88
CA ALA A 279 3.38 6.01 9.15
C ALA A 279 1.92 5.51 9.20
N HIS A 280 1.24 5.47 8.06
CA HIS A 280 -0.17 5.05 7.94
C HIS A 280 -0.34 3.58 7.54
N CYS A 281 0.75 2.89 7.14
CA CYS A 281 0.69 1.51 6.73
C CYS A 281 0.84 0.56 7.91
N ARG A 282 -0.10 -0.37 8.06
CA ARG A 282 0.02 -1.49 9.00
C ARG A 282 1.11 -2.45 8.52
N ARG A 283 1.57 -3.32 9.44
CA ARG A 283 2.58 -4.35 9.12
C ARG A 283 2.10 -5.33 8.05
N LEU A 284 0.81 -5.66 8.04
CA LEU A 284 0.16 -6.53 7.06
C LEU A 284 -0.94 -5.73 6.33
N LEU A 285 -0.57 -5.01 5.28
CA LEU A 285 -1.50 -4.24 4.46
C LEU A 285 -2.24 -5.14 3.46
N PHE A 286 -1.50 -6.07 2.83
CA PHE A 286 -2.03 -6.96 1.80
C PHE A 286 -2.45 -8.29 2.42
N LYS A 287 -3.74 -8.66 2.28
CA LYS A 287 -4.26 -9.93 2.75
C LYS A 287 -3.89 -11.07 1.80
N ASN A 288 -3.63 -12.24 2.36
CA ASN A 288 -3.25 -13.42 1.58
C ASN A 288 -4.45 -14.23 1.06
N ASP A 289 -5.66 -13.71 1.25
CA ASP A 289 -6.92 -14.39 0.89
C ASP A 289 -7.22 -14.29 -0.61
N TYR A 290 -6.62 -13.29 -1.27
CA TYR A 290 -6.82 -12.99 -2.67
C TYR A 290 -5.56 -13.22 -3.49
N ARG A 291 -5.76 -13.57 -4.76
CA ARG A 291 -4.70 -13.75 -5.76
C ARG A 291 -4.68 -12.65 -6.82
N PHE A 292 -5.83 -12.02 -7.05
CA PHE A 292 -5.97 -10.97 -8.06
C PHE A 292 -6.29 -9.60 -7.46
N ILE A 293 -7.29 -9.50 -6.57
CA ILE A 293 -7.75 -8.21 -6.01
C ILE A 293 -7.02 -7.79 -4.73
N THR A 294 -5.85 -8.35 -4.47
CA THR A 294 -5.05 -8.10 -3.26
C THR A 294 -4.79 -6.61 -3.01
N ASP A 295 -4.50 -5.87 -4.08
CA ASP A 295 -4.28 -4.42 -4.06
C ASP A 295 -5.58 -3.64 -3.85
N TRP A 296 -6.67 -4.03 -4.52
CA TRP A 296 -7.97 -3.38 -4.37
C TRP A 296 -8.51 -3.50 -2.94
N ASP A 297 -8.45 -4.69 -2.34
CA ASP A 297 -8.81 -4.89 -0.93
C ASP A 297 -7.93 -4.03 0.00
N ALA A 298 -6.62 -3.98 -0.25
CA ALA A 298 -5.70 -3.16 0.53
C ALA A 298 -6.01 -1.65 0.43
N PHE A 299 -6.34 -1.15 -0.76
CA PHE A 299 -6.71 0.26 -0.95
C PHE A 299 -8.02 0.62 -0.25
N LEU A 300 -9.03 -0.26 -0.29
CA LEU A 300 -10.28 -0.07 0.45
C LEU A 300 -10.04 0.00 1.95
N HIS A 301 -9.22 -0.89 2.50
CA HIS A 301 -8.84 -0.86 3.91
C HIS A 301 -8.03 0.40 4.27
N LEU A 302 -7.11 0.82 3.40
CA LEU A 302 -6.34 2.04 3.63
C LEU A 302 -7.22 3.29 3.54
N ALA A 303 -8.25 3.26 2.69
CA ALA A 303 -9.23 4.34 2.57
C ALA A 303 -10.06 4.56 3.85
N GLU A 304 -10.20 3.54 4.71
CA GLU A 304 -10.87 3.64 6.02
C GLU A 304 -9.99 4.30 7.10
N LYS A 305 -8.69 4.37 6.86
CA LYS A 305 -7.73 4.90 7.84
C LYS A 305 -7.50 6.38 7.63
N GLU A 306 -6.89 7.00 8.63
CA GLU A 306 -6.42 8.38 8.53
C GLU A 306 -5.42 8.54 7.40
N GLY A 307 -5.31 9.77 6.92
CA GLY A 307 -4.39 10.16 5.87
C GLY A 307 -5.04 10.24 4.49
N ARG A 308 -4.49 11.11 3.69
CA ARG A 308 -5.01 11.54 2.38
C ARG A 308 -4.54 10.62 1.25
N PHE A 309 -5.39 10.41 0.23
CA PHE A 309 -4.99 9.82 -1.03
C PHE A 309 -4.64 10.93 -2.03
N LEU A 310 -3.44 10.90 -2.59
CA LEU A 310 -2.97 11.89 -3.55
C LEU A 310 -2.82 11.27 -4.94
N TYR A 311 -3.46 11.88 -5.93
CA TYR A 311 -3.37 11.46 -7.31
C TYR A 311 -2.55 12.44 -8.15
N ILE A 312 -1.43 11.98 -8.70
CA ILE A 312 -0.60 12.72 -9.65
C ILE A 312 -1.07 12.38 -11.05
N LYS A 313 -1.64 13.37 -11.76
CA LYS A 313 -2.26 13.19 -13.08
C LYS A 313 -1.27 12.83 -14.19
N LYS A 314 0.03 13.11 -14.00
CA LYS A 314 1.09 12.77 -14.96
C LYS A 314 1.32 11.25 -14.96
N ALA A 315 1.40 10.65 -16.14
CA ALA A 315 1.80 9.24 -16.27
C ALA A 315 3.30 9.12 -16.02
N LEU A 316 3.64 8.63 -14.81
CA LEU A 316 5.03 8.49 -14.36
C LEU A 316 5.45 7.02 -14.21
N LEU A 317 4.55 6.11 -14.58
CA LEU A 317 4.78 4.67 -14.64
C LEU A 317 4.40 4.16 -16.03
N SER A 318 5.27 3.36 -16.63
CA SER A 318 4.97 2.55 -17.80
C SER A 318 4.69 1.13 -17.33
N TYR A 319 3.42 0.72 -17.39
CA TYR A 319 2.94 -0.60 -16.97
C TYR A 319 3.10 -1.59 -18.12
N ARG A 320 3.90 -2.64 -17.90
CA ARG A 320 4.21 -3.61 -18.94
C ARG A 320 3.18 -4.72 -19.02
N ARG A 321 2.67 -4.95 -20.23
CA ARG A 321 1.79 -6.08 -20.56
C ARG A 321 2.57 -7.15 -21.29
N HIS A 322 2.69 -8.32 -20.68
CA HIS A 322 3.36 -9.49 -21.25
C HIS A 322 2.67 -10.79 -20.79
N GLU A 323 2.91 -11.88 -21.51
CA GLU A 323 2.21 -13.16 -21.26
C GLU A 323 2.52 -13.78 -19.89
N GLU A 324 3.71 -13.56 -19.37
CA GLU A 324 4.15 -14.10 -18.07
C GLU A 324 3.68 -13.28 -16.88
N ALA A 325 3.04 -12.12 -17.11
CA ALA A 325 2.54 -11.25 -16.05
C ALA A 325 1.52 -11.99 -15.16
N GLU A 326 1.60 -11.77 -13.84
CA GLU A 326 0.70 -12.40 -12.88
C GLU A 326 -0.78 -12.11 -13.20
N THR A 327 -1.09 -10.90 -13.66
CA THR A 327 -2.42 -10.51 -14.12
C THR A 327 -2.94 -11.44 -15.21
N ARG A 328 -2.12 -11.78 -16.21
CA ARG A 328 -2.48 -12.70 -17.29
C ARG A 328 -2.73 -14.11 -16.78
N LYS A 329 -1.90 -14.61 -15.87
CA LYS A 329 -2.07 -15.94 -15.25
C LYS A 329 -3.39 -16.03 -14.49
N GLN A 330 -3.72 -15.02 -13.69
CA GLN A 330 -4.96 -14.99 -12.91
C GLN A 330 -6.21 -14.80 -13.79
N MET A 331 -6.09 -14.15 -14.95
CA MET A 331 -7.17 -14.08 -15.94
C MET A 331 -7.43 -15.46 -16.57
N LYS A 332 -6.40 -16.20 -16.98
CA LYS A 332 -6.52 -17.57 -17.52
C LYS A 332 -7.16 -18.52 -16.50
N ASN A 333 -6.84 -18.38 -15.22
CA ASN A 333 -7.36 -19.23 -14.14
C ASN A 333 -8.75 -18.80 -13.62
N LYS A 334 -9.41 -17.82 -14.25
CA LYS A 334 -10.73 -17.26 -13.87
C LYS A 334 -10.79 -16.71 -12.42
N ASN A 335 -9.67 -16.62 -11.69
CA ASN A 335 -9.61 -16.07 -10.34
C ASN A 335 -10.08 -14.62 -10.33
N ARG A 336 -9.69 -13.84 -11.34
CA ARG A 336 -10.13 -12.46 -11.52
C ARG A 336 -11.64 -12.32 -11.40
N LEU A 337 -12.40 -13.04 -12.22
CA LEU A 337 -13.87 -12.93 -12.27
C LEU A 337 -14.53 -13.33 -10.95
N LYS A 338 -13.97 -14.35 -10.27
CA LYS A 338 -14.48 -14.83 -8.99
C LYS A 338 -14.26 -13.78 -7.90
N GLU A 339 -13.04 -13.29 -7.77
CA GLU A 339 -12.65 -12.37 -6.70
C GLU A 339 -13.25 -10.97 -6.92
N GLU A 340 -13.27 -10.44 -8.16
CA GLU A 340 -13.96 -9.18 -8.48
C GLU A 340 -15.45 -9.25 -8.16
N LYS A 341 -16.13 -10.38 -8.50
CA LYS A 341 -17.54 -10.57 -8.17
C LYS A 341 -17.78 -10.60 -6.66
N GLU A 342 -16.89 -11.27 -5.93
CA GLU A 342 -16.95 -11.30 -4.46
C GLU A 342 -16.79 -9.90 -3.88
N GLN A 343 -15.82 -9.13 -4.36
CA GLN A 343 -15.57 -7.76 -3.90
C GLN A 343 -16.75 -6.83 -4.17
N PHE A 344 -17.32 -6.86 -5.39
CA PHE A 344 -18.52 -6.08 -5.69
C PHE A 344 -19.71 -6.48 -4.82
N ARG A 345 -19.87 -7.78 -4.50
CA ARG A 345 -20.93 -8.24 -3.60
C ARG A 345 -20.73 -7.76 -2.15
N LYS A 346 -19.50 -7.68 -1.69
CA LYS A 346 -19.16 -7.09 -0.38
C LYS A 346 -19.49 -5.61 -0.33
N LEU A 347 -19.22 -4.87 -1.42
CA LEU A 347 -19.41 -3.43 -1.49
C LEU A 347 -20.88 -3.02 -1.72
N HIS A 348 -21.67 -3.81 -2.47
CA HIS A 348 -22.98 -3.39 -2.98
C HIS A 348 -24.10 -4.42 -2.73
N GLY A 349 -23.84 -5.47 -1.95
CA GLY A 349 -24.79 -6.55 -1.73
C GLY A 349 -24.88 -7.53 -2.92
N LYS A 350 -25.63 -8.61 -2.73
CA LYS A 350 -25.64 -9.75 -3.68
C LYS A 350 -26.15 -9.39 -5.07
N PHE A 351 -27.23 -8.60 -5.15
CA PHE A 351 -27.90 -8.28 -6.43
C PHE A 351 -27.12 -7.23 -7.23
N LEU A 352 -26.98 -6.02 -6.69
CA LEU A 352 -26.29 -4.93 -7.36
C LEU A 352 -24.81 -5.23 -7.61
N GLY A 353 -24.12 -5.83 -6.65
CA GLY A 353 -22.74 -6.26 -6.80
C GLY A 353 -22.57 -7.32 -7.88
N GLY A 354 -23.55 -8.22 -8.05
CA GLY A 354 -23.55 -9.20 -9.15
C GLY A 354 -23.69 -8.54 -10.53
N LEU A 355 -24.53 -7.50 -10.65
CA LEU A 355 -24.72 -6.73 -11.89
C LEU A 355 -23.45 -5.93 -12.23
N LEU A 356 -22.90 -5.19 -11.26
CA LEU A 356 -21.68 -4.41 -11.43
C LEU A 356 -20.50 -5.31 -11.84
N ALA A 357 -20.35 -6.48 -11.24
CA ALA A 357 -19.31 -7.43 -11.62
C ALA A 357 -19.44 -7.89 -13.08
N LYS A 358 -20.67 -8.13 -13.58
CA LYS A 358 -20.90 -8.46 -15.00
C LYS A 358 -20.47 -7.31 -15.92
N VAL A 359 -20.87 -6.07 -15.61
CA VAL A 359 -20.48 -4.88 -16.40
C VAL A 359 -18.97 -4.70 -16.37
N TYR A 360 -18.35 -4.80 -15.19
CA TYR A 360 -16.91 -4.64 -15.02
C TYR A 360 -16.11 -5.73 -15.76
N SER A 361 -16.63 -6.97 -15.81
CA SER A 361 -15.97 -8.07 -16.53
C SER A 361 -15.84 -7.82 -18.04
N LEU A 362 -16.73 -7.00 -18.63
CA LEU A 362 -16.64 -6.61 -20.03
C LEU A 362 -15.41 -5.74 -20.30
N SER A 363 -14.95 -4.98 -19.29
CA SER A 363 -13.72 -4.20 -19.41
C SER A 363 -12.46 -5.07 -19.56
N GLY A 364 -12.51 -6.31 -19.10
CA GLY A 364 -11.43 -7.28 -19.26
C GLY A 364 -11.19 -7.74 -20.70
N LYS A 365 -12.15 -7.54 -21.60
CA LYS A 365 -11.97 -7.80 -23.03
C LYS A 365 -11.11 -6.71 -23.72
N TRP A 366 -10.87 -5.59 -23.06
CA TRP A 366 -10.09 -4.44 -23.57
C TRP A 366 -8.77 -4.27 -22.79
N ALA A 367 -8.49 -5.16 -21.86
CA ALA A 367 -7.26 -5.31 -21.09
C ALA A 367 -6.39 -6.44 -21.67
#